data_c47c915fa0f3caf0830beba0f4ede5b7
#
_entry.id   c47c915fa0f3caf0830beba0f4ede5b7
#
_cell.length_a   1.000
_cell.length_b   1.000
_cell.length_c   1.000
_cell.angle_alpha   90.00
_cell.angle_beta   90.00
_cell.angle_gamma   90.00
#
_symmetry.space_group_name_H-M   'P 1'
#
loop_
_entity.id
_entity.type
_entity.pdbx_description
1 polymer ?
#
loop_
_entity_poly.entity_id
_entity_poly.type
_entity_poly.pdbx_seq_one_letter_code
_entity_poly.pdbx_strand_id
1 'polypeptide(L)'
;MSTNIGFDKTYVISLKSRQERRDEMEKTLRGLDYEVVDAINGQRLKVRKLIQDGLLNKEYYDPNGVLTRNIIGCSLSHIKVWKKFLKSGLDTCLILEDDIFLTREVVRNPMDSEFGKPRFEFQTILDDINSLDEWDIVFLGKKVLEVPGKKVTENLVIPEFGVTRYGAHAYVINKNSVKKLLDTYVPISYAVDVYMEREISNLKVFSVARSFIRQHGDLIDELNLNSPIEKNNPDSDTFWNLYKESKLTTCAVDDIVESVKFT
;
A
#
# COMPACT_ATOMS: atom_id res chain seq x y z
N MET A 1 -23.64 -0.13 -9.09
CA MET A 1 -23.62 0.24 -7.65
C MET A 1 -22.21 0.02 -7.20
N SER A 2 -21.55 1.01 -6.59
CA SER A 2 -20.19 0.84 -6.05
C SER A 2 -20.26 -0.07 -4.82
N THR A 3 -19.32 -1.00 -4.72
CA THR A 3 -19.30 -1.97 -3.62
C THR A 3 -18.42 -1.43 -2.51
N ASN A 4 -18.94 -1.39 -1.29
CA ASN A 4 -18.14 -1.13 -0.10
C ASN A 4 -17.45 -2.44 0.30
N ILE A 5 -16.11 -2.44 0.39
CA ILE A 5 -15.30 -3.61 0.72
C ILE A 5 -15.08 -3.77 2.23
N GLY A 6 -15.97 -3.26 3.06
CA GLY A 6 -15.90 -3.44 4.52
C GLY A 6 -15.13 -2.36 5.27
N PHE A 7 -14.60 -1.33 4.57
CA PHE A 7 -14.02 -0.13 5.18
C PHE A 7 -14.86 1.09 4.83
N ASP A 8 -14.90 2.09 5.71
CA ASP A 8 -15.78 3.26 5.51
C ASP A 8 -15.39 4.09 4.30
N LYS A 9 -14.09 4.13 3.95
CA LYS A 9 -13.58 4.90 2.81
C LYS A 9 -12.31 4.30 2.23
N THR A 10 -12.16 4.41 0.91
CA THR A 10 -10.90 4.11 0.21
C THR A 10 -10.31 5.37 -0.38
N TYR A 11 -9.01 5.58 -0.17
CA TYR A 11 -8.23 6.65 -0.76
C TYR A 11 -7.12 6.08 -1.63
N VAL A 12 -6.92 6.67 -2.81
CA VAL A 12 -5.79 6.38 -3.70
C VAL A 12 -4.89 7.61 -3.77
N ILE A 13 -3.64 7.46 -3.37
CA ILE A 13 -2.62 8.51 -3.44
C ILE A 13 -2.02 8.48 -4.84
N SER A 14 -2.17 9.57 -5.61
CA SER A 14 -1.65 9.65 -6.97
C SER A 14 -1.20 11.05 -7.32
N LEU A 15 -0.06 11.17 -8.02
CA LEU A 15 0.38 12.44 -8.58
C LEU A 15 -0.58 12.90 -9.68
N LYS A 16 -1.01 14.17 -9.63
CA LYS A 16 -1.90 14.76 -10.64
C LYS A 16 -1.32 14.68 -12.07
N SER A 17 0.00 14.64 -12.19
CA SER A 17 0.70 14.54 -13.47
C SER A 17 0.79 13.11 -14.03
N ARG A 18 0.34 12.10 -13.29
CA ARG A 18 0.42 10.68 -13.66
C ARG A 18 -0.95 10.14 -14.07
N GLN A 19 -1.50 10.71 -15.17
CA GLN A 19 -2.83 10.30 -15.65
C GLN A 19 -2.86 8.82 -16.02
N GLU A 20 -1.82 8.29 -16.63
CA GLU A 20 -1.70 6.87 -17.00
C GLU A 20 -1.88 5.92 -15.81
N ARG A 21 -1.26 6.25 -14.65
CA ARG A 21 -1.43 5.47 -13.42
C ARG A 21 -2.85 5.57 -12.88
N ARG A 22 -3.48 6.76 -12.97
CA ARG A 22 -4.89 6.93 -12.58
C ARG A 22 -5.82 6.10 -13.45
N ASP A 23 -5.58 6.08 -14.76
CA ASP A 23 -6.36 5.27 -15.71
C ASP A 23 -6.18 3.77 -15.45
N GLU A 24 -4.99 3.35 -15.01
CA GLU A 24 -4.74 1.97 -14.61
C GLU A 24 -5.42 1.63 -13.28
N MET A 25 -5.38 2.54 -12.30
CA MET A 25 -6.12 2.36 -11.05
C MET A 25 -7.63 2.28 -11.28
N GLU A 26 -8.19 3.04 -12.21
CA GLU A 26 -9.60 2.95 -12.57
C GLU A 26 -9.97 1.55 -13.07
N LYS A 27 -9.10 0.91 -13.82
CA LYS A 27 -9.30 -0.48 -14.28
C LYS A 27 -9.11 -1.48 -13.15
N THR A 28 -8.03 -1.33 -12.36
CA THR A 28 -7.68 -2.23 -11.26
C THR A 28 -8.73 -2.21 -10.15
N LEU A 29 -9.27 -1.02 -9.84
CA LEU A 29 -10.23 -0.79 -8.77
C LEU A 29 -11.67 -0.67 -9.28
N ARG A 30 -11.95 -1.21 -10.47
CA ARG A 30 -13.31 -1.21 -11.03
C ARG A 30 -14.28 -1.83 -10.04
N GLY A 31 -15.42 -1.16 -9.83
CA GLY A 31 -16.44 -1.60 -8.87
C GLY A 31 -16.23 -1.14 -7.43
N LEU A 32 -15.04 -0.66 -7.07
CA LEU A 32 -14.76 -0.08 -5.76
C LEU A 32 -15.06 1.42 -5.73
N ASP A 33 -15.70 1.89 -4.64
CA ASP A 33 -15.82 3.32 -4.36
C ASP A 33 -14.52 3.83 -3.73
N TYR A 34 -13.80 4.68 -4.44
CA TYR A 34 -12.56 5.28 -3.94
C TYR A 34 -12.45 6.76 -4.31
N GLU A 35 -11.60 7.45 -3.59
CA GLU A 35 -11.31 8.85 -3.82
C GLU A 35 -9.81 9.05 -4.10
N VAL A 36 -9.49 9.66 -5.25
CA VAL A 36 -8.11 10.01 -5.56
C VAL A 36 -7.69 11.25 -4.78
N VAL A 37 -6.60 11.13 -4.03
CA VAL A 37 -5.97 12.24 -3.33
C VAL A 37 -4.69 12.64 -4.06
N ASP A 38 -4.65 13.87 -4.57
CA ASP A 38 -3.47 14.40 -5.26
C ASP A 38 -2.24 14.35 -4.35
N ALA A 39 -1.28 13.52 -4.73
CA ALA A 39 -0.01 13.36 -4.05
C ALA A 39 0.85 14.62 -4.13
N ILE A 40 1.75 14.77 -3.19
CA ILE A 40 2.71 15.87 -3.12
C ILE A 40 3.95 15.51 -3.93
N ASN A 41 4.21 16.27 -5.00
CA ASN A 41 5.39 16.06 -5.83
C ASN A 41 6.66 16.49 -5.08
N GLY A 42 7.50 15.52 -4.72
CA GLY A 42 8.73 15.73 -3.99
C GLY A 42 9.70 16.69 -4.71
N GLN A 43 9.76 16.66 -6.05
CA GLN A 43 10.63 17.53 -6.82
C GLN A 43 10.28 19.03 -6.68
N ARG A 44 9.05 19.35 -6.33
CA ARG A 44 8.57 20.73 -6.13
C ARG A 44 8.70 21.21 -4.68
N LEU A 45 9.21 20.39 -3.77
CA LEU A 45 9.32 20.73 -2.35
C LEU A 45 10.38 21.82 -2.10
N LYS A 46 10.01 22.79 -1.30
CA LYS A 46 10.92 23.78 -0.73
C LYS A 46 11.48 23.25 0.60
N VAL A 47 12.48 22.37 0.53
CA VAL A 47 13.02 21.64 1.70
C VAL A 47 13.43 22.57 2.83
N ARG A 48 14.11 23.69 2.54
CA ARG A 48 14.49 24.67 3.56
C ARG A 48 13.28 25.20 4.34
N LYS A 49 12.16 25.44 3.63
CA LYS A 49 10.92 25.88 4.28
C LYS A 49 10.33 24.78 5.16
N LEU A 50 10.32 23.52 4.73
CA LEU A 50 9.84 22.41 5.56
C LEU A 50 10.63 22.27 6.87
N ILE A 51 11.94 22.48 6.82
CA ILE A 51 12.82 22.48 8.00
C ILE A 51 12.47 23.67 8.91
N GLN A 52 12.34 24.88 8.35
CA GLN A 52 11.98 26.08 9.10
C GLN A 52 10.59 25.98 9.77
N ASP A 53 9.64 25.35 9.09
CA ASP A 53 8.27 25.14 9.58
C ASP A 53 8.19 23.96 10.58
N GLY A 54 9.29 23.28 10.91
CA GLY A 54 9.33 22.13 11.82
C GLY A 54 8.69 20.87 11.27
N LEU A 55 8.47 20.77 9.97
CA LEU A 55 7.84 19.61 9.31
C LEU A 55 8.84 18.54 8.92
N LEU A 56 10.11 18.88 8.81
CA LEU A 56 11.20 17.98 8.40
C LEU A 56 12.39 18.15 9.34
N ASN A 57 12.88 17.04 9.87
CA ASN A 57 14.08 17.03 10.68
C ASN A 57 15.32 17.20 9.78
N LYS A 58 16.06 18.30 10.02
CA LYS A 58 17.24 18.66 9.23
C LYS A 58 18.32 17.57 9.23
N GLU A 59 18.50 16.90 10.36
CA GLU A 59 19.58 15.92 10.56
C GLU A 59 19.38 14.65 9.70
N TYR A 60 18.13 14.33 9.36
CA TYR A 60 17.78 13.14 8.57
C TYR A 60 17.63 13.42 7.08
N TYR A 61 17.56 14.70 6.69
CA TYR A 61 17.46 15.03 5.26
C TYR A 61 18.78 14.77 4.53
N ASP A 62 18.75 13.86 3.57
CA ASP A 62 19.85 13.57 2.66
C ASP A 62 19.32 13.51 1.22
N PRO A 63 19.70 14.48 0.36
CA PRO A 63 19.21 14.53 -1.02
C PRO A 63 19.64 13.33 -1.88
N ASN A 64 20.69 12.62 -1.48
CA ASN A 64 21.25 11.47 -2.21
C ASN A 64 21.15 10.15 -1.43
N GLY A 65 20.58 10.19 -0.22
CA GLY A 65 20.51 9.07 0.70
C GLY A 65 19.10 8.55 0.91
N VAL A 66 18.79 8.22 2.18
CA VAL A 66 17.57 7.50 2.56
C VAL A 66 16.34 8.40 2.63
N LEU A 67 16.49 9.70 2.95
CA LEU A 67 15.36 10.63 3.06
C LEU A 67 15.45 11.71 1.98
N THR A 68 15.20 11.32 0.76
CA THR A 68 15.21 12.18 -0.42
C THR A 68 13.93 13.04 -0.53
N ARG A 69 13.93 14.01 -1.46
CA ARG A 69 12.73 14.82 -1.74
C ARG A 69 11.52 13.97 -2.14
N ASN A 70 11.70 12.90 -2.90
CA ASN A 70 10.60 12.04 -3.34
C ASN A 70 10.01 11.28 -2.15
N ILE A 71 10.84 10.76 -1.27
CA ILE A 71 10.42 10.08 -0.05
C ILE A 71 9.69 11.02 0.89
N ILE A 72 10.18 12.27 1.05
CA ILE A 72 9.48 13.30 1.81
C ILE A 72 8.11 13.63 1.16
N GLY A 73 8.05 13.70 -0.18
CA GLY A 73 6.80 13.91 -0.92
C GLY A 73 5.79 12.79 -0.67
N CYS A 74 6.24 11.53 -0.68
CA CYS A 74 5.43 10.36 -0.31
C CYS A 74 4.91 10.48 1.13
N SER A 75 5.79 10.72 2.10
CA SER A 75 5.44 10.90 3.51
C SER A 75 4.40 12.00 3.73
N LEU A 76 4.59 13.16 3.10
CA LEU A 76 3.64 14.27 3.16
C LEU A 76 2.31 13.93 2.48
N SER A 77 2.30 13.07 1.47
CA SER A 77 1.07 12.61 0.81
C SER A 77 0.25 11.72 1.75
N HIS A 78 0.88 10.80 2.47
CA HIS A 78 0.21 10.00 3.50
C HIS A 78 -0.33 10.88 4.63
N ILE A 79 0.45 11.83 5.14
CA ILE A 79 -0.02 12.81 6.15
C ILE A 79 -1.24 13.59 5.63
N LYS A 80 -1.25 13.96 4.35
CA LYS A 80 -2.39 14.65 3.73
C LYS A 80 -3.65 13.78 3.73
N VAL A 81 -3.53 12.49 3.39
CA VAL A 81 -4.64 11.54 3.45
C VAL A 81 -5.11 11.34 4.88
N TRP A 82 -4.23 11.12 5.83
CA TRP A 82 -4.56 10.98 7.24
C TRP A 82 -5.35 12.16 7.78
N LYS A 83 -4.89 13.39 7.49
CA LYS A 83 -5.62 14.62 7.88
C LYS A 83 -6.99 14.72 7.21
N LYS A 84 -7.10 14.29 5.93
CA LYS A 84 -8.37 14.26 5.22
C LYS A 84 -9.33 13.24 5.84
N PHE A 85 -8.84 12.04 6.13
CA PHE A 85 -9.61 10.98 6.77
C PHE A 85 -10.13 11.41 8.15
N LEU A 86 -9.30 12.02 9.00
CA LEU A 86 -9.78 12.54 10.29
C LEU A 86 -10.91 13.56 10.15
N LYS A 87 -10.86 14.41 9.12
CA LYS A 87 -11.91 15.41 8.85
C LYS A 87 -13.22 14.79 8.35
N SER A 88 -13.19 13.59 7.79
CA SER A 88 -14.39 12.88 7.32
C SER A 88 -15.29 12.39 8.47
N GLY A 89 -14.73 12.22 9.67
CA GLY A 89 -15.44 11.66 10.81
C GLY A 89 -15.60 10.14 10.79
N LEU A 90 -15.17 9.46 9.73
CA LEU A 90 -15.23 8.00 9.56
C LEU A 90 -14.26 7.27 10.49
N ASP A 91 -14.46 5.99 10.71
CA ASP A 91 -13.70 5.21 11.69
C ASP A 91 -12.57 4.40 11.07
N THR A 92 -12.72 3.94 9.81
CA THR A 92 -11.73 3.12 9.10
C THR A 92 -11.52 3.60 7.68
N CYS A 93 -10.29 3.48 7.16
CA CYS A 93 -10.05 3.69 5.74
C CYS A 93 -8.97 2.75 5.19
N LEU A 94 -9.15 2.39 3.92
CA LEU A 94 -8.13 1.78 3.08
C LEU A 94 -7.34 2.87 2.37
N ILE A 95 -6.02 2.80 2.41
CA ILE A 95 -5.13 3.71 1.70
C ILE A 95 -4.28 2.91 0.73
N LEU A 96 -4.29 3.33 -0.53
CA LEU A 96 -3.57 2.71 -1.64
C LEU A 96 -2.66 3.74 -2.32
N GLU A 97 -1.51 3.30 -2.84
CA GLU A 97 -0.70 4.06 -3.80
C GLU A 97 -1.11 3.71 -5.24
N ASP A 98 -0.71 4.52 -6.22
CA ASP A 98 -1.16 4.42 -7.61
C ASP A 98 -0.31 3.47 -8.49
N ASP A 99 0.61 2.74 -7.89
CA ASP A 99 1.46 1.75 -8.56
C ASP A 99 1.24 0.32 -8.07
N ILE A 100 0.05 0.06 -7.56
CA ILE A 100 -0.34 -1.28 -7.12
C ILE A 100 -0.97 -2.10 -8.24
N PHE A 101 -0.91 -3.40 -8.06
CA PHE A 101 -1.70 -4.38 -8.80
C PHE A 101 -2.18 -5.48 -7.86
N LEU A 102 -3.26 -6.15 -8.25
CA LEU A 102 -3.82 -7.28 -7.52
C LEU A 102 -3.30 -8.58 -8.14
N THR A 103 -2.74 -9.46 -7.31
CA THR A 103 -2.25 -10.76 -7.79
C THR A 103 -3.34 -11.81 -7.71
N ARG A 104 -3.55 -12.54 -8.81
CA ARG A 104 -4.19 -13.86 -8.77
C ARG A 104 -3.14 -14.90 -8.45
N GLU A 105 -3.36 -15.66 -7.40
CA GLU A 105 -2.60 -16.88 -7.23
C GLU A 105 -3.10 -17.93 -8.20
N VAL A 106 -2.33 -18.18 -9.26
CA VAL A 106 -2.57 -19.36 -10.09
C VAL A 106 -2.07 -20.55 -9.30
N VAL A 107 -3.01 -21.37 -8.80
CA VAL A 107 -2.67 -22.65 -8.17
C VAL A 107 -2.00 -23.52 -9.23
N ARG A 108 -0.69 -23.73 -9.07
CA ARG A 108 0.11 -24.58 -9.98
C ARG A 108 -0.06 -26.09 -9.71
N ASN A 109 -1.06 -26.48 -8.97
CA ASN A 109 -1.29 -27.91 -8.75
C ASN A 109 -2.30 -28.44 -9.79
N PRO A 110 -1.86 -29.28 -10.75
CA PRO A 110 -2.75 -29.83 -11.79
C PRO A 110 -3.88 -30.72 -11.26
N MET A 111 -3.83 -31.10 -9.98
CA MET A 111 -4.82 -31.95 -9.34
C MET A 111 -5.95 -31.16 -8.66
N ASP A 112 -5.81 -29.85 -8.49
CA ASP A 112 -6.90 -29.01 -7.98
C ASP A 112 -7.84 -28.65 -9.13
N SER A 113 -8.99 -29.29 -9.17
CA SER A 113 -10.05 -29.12 -10.18
C SER A 113 -10.71 -27.73 -10.20
N GLU A 114 -10.24 -26.78 -9.40
CA GLU A 114 -10.71 -25.39 -9.33
C GLU A 114 -9.72 -24.42 -9.98
N PHE A 115 -9.35 -24.69 -11.22
CA PHE A 115 -8.58 -23.77 -12.04
C PHE A 115 -9.34 -22.46 -12.20
N GLY A 116 -8.75 -21.36 -11.67
CA GLY A 116 -9.19 -19.99 -11.96
C GLY A 116 -9.97 -19.29 -10.86
N LYS A 117 -10.25 -19.91 -9.72
CA LYS A 117 -10.74 -19.13 -8.56
C LYS A 117 -9.57 -18.41 -7.88
N PRO A 118 -9.71 -17.11 -7.55
CA PRO A 118 -8.71 -16.44 -6.74
C PRO A 118 -8.63 -17.16 -5.39
N ARG A 119 -7.41 -17.57 -4.99
CA ARG A 119 -7.18 -18.30 -3.72
C ARG A 119 -7.39 -17.40 -2.50
N PHE A 120 -7.51 -16.09 -2.71
CA PHE A 120 -7.87 -15.11 -1.72
C PHE A 120 -9.35 -14.81 -1.80
N GLU A 121 -10.08 -15.31 -0.86
CA GLU A 121 -11.36 -14.74 -0.53
C GLU A 121 -11.07 -13.45 0.26
N PHE A 122 -11.15 -12.30 -0.40
CA PHE A 122 -10.97 -11.00 0.25
C PHE A 122 -11.88 -10.89 1.48
N GLN A 123 -13.05 -11.54 1.44
CA GLN A 123 -13.96 -11.62 2.56
C GLN A 123 -13.33 -12.31 3.78
N THR A 124 -12.56 -13.38 3.60
CA THR A 124 -11.92 -14.07 4.74
C THR A 124 -10.89 -13.20 5.43
N ILE A 125 -10.19 -12.34 4.66
CA ILE A 125 -9.26 -11.34 5.23
C ILE A 125 -10.04 -10.28 6.02
N LEU A 126 -11.18 -9.81 5.50
CA LEU A 126 -12.05 -8.88 6.22
C LEU A 126 -12.61 -9.50 7.50
N ASP A 127 -13.04 -10.77 7.43
CA ASP A 127 -13.55 -11.51 8.59
C ASP A 127 -12.45 -11.69 9.63
N ASP A 128 -11.23 -11.99 9.21
CA ASP A 128 -10.06 -12.07 10.08
C ASP A 128 -9.75 -10.71 10.75
N ILE A 129 -9.79 -9.60 9.99
CA ILE A 129 -9.60 -8.24 10.54
C ILE A 129 -10.70 -7.91 11.55
N ASN A 130 -11.95 -8.25 11.22
CA ASN A 130 -13.08 -7.99 12.09
C ASN A 130 -13.08 -8.88 13.34
N SER A 131 -12.37 -10.01 13.32
CA SER A 131 -12.20 -10.91 14.47
C SER A 131 -11.14 -10.44 15.47
N LEU A 132 -10.31 -9.45 15.08
CA LEU A 132 -9.31 -8.88 15.98
C LEU A 132 -10.01 -8.03 17.06
N ASP A 133 -9.68 -8.26 18.33
CA ASP A 133 -10.19 -7.45 19.44
C ASP A 133 -9.83 -5.96 19.27
N GLU A 134 -8.60 -5.72 18.85
CA GLU A 134 -8.07 -4.37 18.60
C GLU A 134 -6.98 -4.40 17.53
N TRP A 135 -7.00 -3.41 16.66
CA TRP A 135 -5.96 -3.20 15.67
C TRP A 135 -5.78 -1.70 15.37
N ASP A 136 -4.58 -1.31 15.02
CA ASP A 136 -4.23 0.05 14.62
C ASP A 136 -4.00 0.14 13.11
N ILE A 137 -3.22 -0.77 12.55
CA ILE A 137 -2.88 -0.84 11.12
C ILE A 137 -2.89 -2.30 10.68
N VAL A 138 -3.46 -2.55 9.49
CA VAL A 138 -3.34 -3.84 8.80
C VAL A 138 -2.79 -3.60 7.40
N PHE A 139 -1.58 -4.08 7.14
CA PHE A 139 -0.99 -4.04 5.81
C PHE A 139 -1.60 -5.13 4.93
N LEU A 140 -2.13 -4.74 3.76
CA LEU A 140 -2.70 -5.65 2.77
C LEU A 140 -1.68 -6.05 1.69
N GLY A 141 -0.53 -5.42 1.72
CA GLY A 141 0.60 -5.74 0.86
C GLY A 141 1.92 -5.28 1.46
N LYS A 142 2.95 -6.06 1.20
CA LYS A 142 4.33 -5.79 1.56
C LYS A 142 5.22 -6.09 0.34
N LYS A 143 6.46 -5.64 0.34
CA LYS A 143 7.42 -5.93 -0.75
C LYS A 143 7.82 -7.40 -0.86
N VAL A 144 7.47 -8.21 0.13
CA VAL A 144 7.66 -9.67 0.12
C VAL A 144 6.34 -10.36 -0.11
N LEU A 145 6.37 -11.50 -0.81
CA LEU A 145 5.17 -12.29 -1.07
C LEU A 145 4.65 -12.94 0.22
N GLU A 146 5.50 -13.71 0.89
CA GLU A 146 5.21 -14.30 2.19
C GLU A 146 5.74 -13.36 3.28
N VAL A 147 4.87 -12.90 4.17
CA VAL A 147 5.23 -11.96 5.23
C VAL A 147 5.68 -12.73 6.47
N PRO A 148 6.97 -12.64 6.84
CA PRO A 148 7.44 -13.29 8.06
C PRO A 148 6.85 -12.63 9.29
N GLY A 149 6.43 -13.46 10.25
CA GLY A 149 5.83 -12.98 11.49
C GLY A 149 5.13 -14.05 12.30
N LYS A 150 4.61 -13.65 13.45
CA LYS A 150 3.82 -14.53 14.31
C LYS A 150 2.39 -14.64 13.76
N LYS A 151 1.96 -15.83 13.37
CA LYS A 151 0.59 -16.12 12.90
C LYS A 151 -0.44 -15.80 14.00
N VAL A 152 -1.49 -15.07 13.62
CA VAL A 152 -2.61 -14.68 14.50
C VAL A 152 -3.90 -15.35 14.04
N THR A 153 -4.19 -15.28 12.73
CA THR A 153 -5.29 -15.99 12.07
C THR A 153 -4.74 -16.80 10.88
N GLU A 154 -5.62 -17.38 10.07
CA GLU A 154 -5.18 -18.04 8.84
C GLU A 154 -4.47 -17.07 7.91
N ASN A 155 -4.99 -15.84 7.77
CA ASN A 155 -4.53 -14.86 6.79
C ASN A 155 -3.73 -13.71 7.40
N LEU A 156 -3.62 -13.58 8.73
CA LEU A 156 -2.96 -12.45 9.39
C LEU A 156 -1.79 -12.88 10.26
N VAL A 157 -0.74 -12.08 10.21
CA VAL A 157 0.45 -12.19 11.06
C VAL A 157 0.73 -10.87 11.78
N ILE A 158 1.38 -10.94 12.94
CA ILE A 158 2.12 -9.82 13.50
C ILE A 158 3.46 -9.82 12.78
N PRO A 159 3.75 -8.82 11.92
CA PRO A 159 4.95 -8.82 11.09
C PRO A 159 6.21 -8.70 11.92
N GLU A 160 7.29 -9.37 11.51
CA GLU A 160 8.58 -9.25 12.13
C GLU A 160 9.27 -7.96 11.67
N PHE A 161 9.67 -7.12 12.63
CA PHE A 161 10.29 -5.82 12.35
C PHE A 161 11.62 -5.98 11.59
N GLY A 162 11.80 -5.16 10.56
CA GLY A 162 13.05 -5.11 9.79
C GLY A 162 13.22 -6.22 8.76
N VAL A 163 12.35 -7.24 8.74
CA VAL A 163 12.43 -8.37 7.78
C VAL A 163 11.46 -8.21 6.61
N THR A 164 10.36 -7.49 6.82
CA THR A 164 9.23 -7.39 5.87
C THR A 164 9.47 -6.44 4.69
N ARG A 165 10.69 -5.91 4.55
CA ARG A 165 11.09 -4.99 3.46
C ARG A 165 10.14 -3.83 3.25
N TYR A 166 9.60 -3.23 4.33
CA TYR A 166 8.78 -2.02 4.29
C TYR A 166 7.60 -2.07 3.27
N GLY A 167 7.04 -0.91 2.95
CA GLY A 167 5.96 -0.72 1.98
C GLY A 167 4.68 -0.19 2.62
N ALA A 168 4.27 1.00 2.18
CA ALA A 168 3.03 1.65 2.61
C ALA A 168 2.02 1.75 1.47
N HIS A 169 2.16 0.89 0.45
CA HIS A 169 1.37 0.98 -0.78
C HIS A 169 -0.08 0.50 -0.63
N ALA A 170 -0.36 -0.33 0.39
CA ALA A 170 -1.72 -0.82 0.66
C ALA A 170 -1.89 -1.16 2.15
N TYR A 171 -2.69 -0.39 2.86
CA TYR A 171 -2.99 -0.66 4.27
C TYR A 171 -4.32 -0.09 4.70
N VAL A 172 -4.91 -0.74 5.69
CA VAL A 172 -6.08 -0.25 6.42
C VAL A 172 -5.62 0.37 7.72
N ILE A 173 -6.23 1.48 8.09
CA ILE A 173 -5.94 2.21 9.32
C ILE A 173 -7.21 2.72 9.97
N ASN A 174 -7.26 2.72 11.29
CA ASN A 174 -8.36 3.29 12.03
C ASN A 174 -8.06 4.74 12.48
N LYS A 175 -9.12 5.45 12.84
CA LYS A 175 -9.08 6.87 13.23
C LYS A 175 -8.16 7.17 14.42
N ASN A 176 -8.14 6.27 15.41
CA ASN A 176 -7.32 6.48 16.60
C ASN A 176 -5.84 6.34 16.30
N SER A 177 -5.49 5.40 15.42
CA SER A 177 -4.12 5.19 14.95
C SER A 177 -3.61 6.37 14.14
N VAL A 178 -4.47 6.93 13.27
CA VAL A 178 -4.10 8.14 12.52
C VAL A 178 -3.78 9.30 13.46
N LYS A 179 -4.53 9.49 14.56
CA LYS A 179 -4.20 10.52 15.55
C LYS A 179 -2.83 10.26 16.18
N LYS A 180 -2.56 9.02 16.64
CA LYS A 180 -1.27 8.63 17.22
C LYS A 180 -0.12 8.91 16.25
N LEU A 181 -0.28 8.50 14.97
CA LEU A 181 0.75 8.72 13.95
C LEU A 181 1.00 10.22 13.69
N LEU A 182 -0.05 11.02 13.57
CA LEU A 182 0.11 12.46 13.33
C LEU A 182 0.77 13.21 14.48
N ASP A 183 0.55 12.76 15.71
CA ASP A 183 1.13 13.37 16.91
C ASP A 183 2.64 13.10 17.03
N THR A 184 3.14 12.00 16.42
CA THR A 184 4.53 11.55 16.61
C THR A 184 5.38 11.54 15.34
N TYR A 185 4.77 11.56 14.15
CA TYR A 185 5.50 11.50 12.88
C TYR A 185 6.16 12.81 12.44
N VAL A 186 5.70 13.93 12.94
CA VAL A 186 6.26 15.25 12.58
C VAL A 186 7.11 15.77 13.74
N PRO A 187 8.36 16.21 13.50
CA PRO A 187 9.05 16.37 12.21
C PRO A 187 9.45 15.04 11.53
N ILE A 188 9.25 14.96 10.20
CA ILE A 188 9.58 13.78 9.41
C ILE A 188 11.08 13.50 9.53
N SER A 189 11.40 12.30 10.04
CA SER A 189 12.78 11.80 10.20
C SER A 189 13.03 10.50 9.43
N TYR A 190 11.98 9.83 8.99
CA TYR A 190 12.01 8.55 8.26
C TYR A 190 10.98 8.54 7.13
N ALA A 191 11.16 7.65 6.16
CA ALA A 191 10.11 7.31 5.20
C ALA A 191 8.86 6.80 5.95
N VAL A 192 7.66 7.02 5.40
CA VAL A 192 6.40 6.71 6.09
C VAL A 192 6.26 5.22 6.42
N ASP A 193 6.69 4.34 5.54
CA ASP A 193 6.68 2.89 5.72
C ASP A 193 7.66 2.44 6.81
N VAL A 194 8.87 2.99 6.82
CA VAL A 194 9.86 2.77 7.88
C VAL A 194 9.33 3.25 9.23
N TYR A 195 8.69 4.42 9.24
CA TYR A 195 8.13 4.98 10.46
C TYR A 195 7.00 4.10 11.01
N MET A 196 6.04 3.70 10.19
CA MET A 196 4.94 2.84 10.62
C MET A 196 5.42 1.49 11.17
N GLU A 197 6.48 0.92 10.60
CA GLU A 197 7.08 -0.30 11.14
C GLU A 197 7.83 -0.07 12.46
N ARG A 198 8.45 1.08 12.65
CA ARG A 198 9.11 1.43 13.95
C ARG A 198 8.10 1.58 15.07
N GLU A 199 6.89 2.03 14.76
CA GLU A 199 5.81 2.22 15.73
C GLU A 199 5.09 0.90 16.12
N ILE A 200 5.50 -0.26 15.59
CA ILE A 200 4.91 -1.58 15.94
C ILE A 200 4.87 -1.82 17.45
N SER A 201 5.85 -1.32 18.21
CA SER A 201 5.86 -1.43 19.67
C SER A 201 4.77 -0.61 20.37
N ASN A 202 4.29 0.46 19.70
CA ASN A 202 3.30 1.41 20.23
C ASN A 202 1.92 1.25 19.60
N LEU A 203 1.84 0.48 18.51
CA LEU A 203 0.64 0.22 17.72
C LEU A 203 0.41 -1.28 17.57
N LYS A 204 -0.85 -1.67 17.48
CA LYS A 204 -1.25 -3.04 17.13
C LYS A 204 -1.24 -3.18 15.62
N VAL A 205 -0.10 -3.59 15.08
CA VAL A 205 0.15 -3.71 13.65
C VAL A 205 0.06 -5.15 13.21
N PHE A 206 -0.73 -5.40 12.17
CA PHE A 206 -0.86 -6.68 11.50
C PHE A 206 -0.52 -6.56 10.03
N SER A 207 -0.28 -7.67 9.40
CA SER A 207 -0.14 -7.79 7.95
C SER A 207 -0.84 -9.04 7.47
N VAL A 208 -1.30 -9.04 6.23
CA VAL A 208 -1.65 -10.29 5.56
C VAL A 208 -0.43 -11.20 5.54
N ALA A 209 -0.65 -12.50 5.82
CA ALA A 209 0.42 -13.51 5.80
C ALA A 209 1.03 -13.65 4.39
N ARG A 210 0.23 -13.38 3.37
CA ARG A 210 0.64 -13.40 1.97
C ARG A 210 0.16 -12.14 1.25
N SER A 211 1.08 -11.36 0.68
CA SER A 211 0.78 -10.11 -0.02
C SER A 211 0.02 -10.36 -1.31
N PHE A 212 -1.22 -9.90 -1.39
CA PHE A 212 -2.04 -9.97 -2.61
C PHE A 212 -2.17 -8.63 -3.32
N ILE A 213 -1.90 -7.53 -2.63
CA ILE A 213 -1.72 -6.20 -3.22
C ILE A 213 -0.23 -5.92 -3.28
N ARG A 214 0.31 -5.75 -4.47
CA ARG A 214 1.74 -5.59 -4.69
C ARG A 214 2.05 -4.34 -5.50
N GLN A 215 3.27 -3.84 -5.41
CA GLN A 215 3.75 -2.73 -6.25
C GLN A 215 4.38 -3.26 -7.54
N HIS A 216 4.24 -2.52 -8.62
CA HIS A 216 4.88 -2.85 -9.88
C HIS A 216 6.42 -2.99 -9.76
N GLY A 217 7.04 -2.20 -8.87
CA GLY A 217 8.47 -2.30 -8.57
C GLY A 217 8.91 -3.65 -8.02
N ASP A 218 8.05 -4.32 -7.26
CA ASP A 218 8.36 -5.62 -6.66
C ASP A 218 8.50 -6.73 -7.71
N LEU A 219 7.76 -6.62 -8.82
CA LEU A 219 7.86 -7.55 -9.94
C LEU A 219 9.17 -7.44 -10.70
N ILE A 220 9.69 -6.23 -10.85
CA ILE A 220 10.98 -5.99 -11.51
C ILE A 220 12.07 -6.71 -10.75
N ASP A 221 12.06 -6.63 -9.42
CA ASP A 221 13.05 -7.26 -8.56
C ASP A 221 12.95 -8.80 -8.63
N GLU A 222 11.73 -9.36 -8.64
CA GLU A 222 11.51 -10.81 -8.68
C GLU A 222 11.84 -11.43 -10.03
N LEU A 223 11.54 -10.74 -11.11
CA LEU A 223 11.80 -11.25 -12.47
C LEU A 223 13.25 -11.05 -12.89
N ASN A 224 14.12 -10.51 -12.00
CA ASN A 224 15.51 -10.15 -12.33
C ASN A 224 15.63 -9.27 -13.58
N LEU A 225 14.61 -8.47 -13.88
CA LEU A 225 14.60 -7.53 -14.99
C LEU A 225 15.51 -6.33 -14.70
N ASN A 226 16.62 -6.59 -14.00
CA ASN A 226 17.62 -5.62 -13.57
C ASN A 226 18.43 -5.08 -14.75
N SER A 227 17.81 -4.28 -15.61
CA SER A 227 18.54 -3.37 -16.49
C SER A 227 19.09 -2.21 -15.67
N PRO A 228 20.38 -1.85 -15.82
CA PRO A 228 20.96 -0.67 -15.16
C PRO A 228 20.22 0.63 -15.47
N ILE A 229 19.47 0.69 -16.57
CA ILE A 229 18.67 1.83 -17.03
C ILE A 229 17.41 2.01 -16.17
N GLU A 230 16.85 0.93 -15.64
CA GLU A 230 15.55 0.94 -14.96
C GLU A 230 15.64 1.21 -13.47
N LYS A 231 16.77 0.90 -12.82
CA LYS A 231 16.99 1.22 -11.39
C LYS A 231 16.84 2.71 -11.07
N ASN A 232 17.06 3.57 -12.05
CA ASN A 232 17.04 5.02 -11.87
C ASN A 232 15.74 5.69 -12.34
N ASN A 233 14.85 4.99 -13.05
CA ASN A 233 13.59 5.52 -13.54
C ASN A 233 12.51 4.44 -13.68
N PRO A 234 11.90 3.98 -12.59
CA PRO A 234 10.82 2.98 -12.61
C PRO A 234 9.55 3.47 -13.33
N ASP A 235 9.52 4.72 -13.75
CA ASP A 235 8.42 5.36 -14.48
C ASP A 235 8.62 5.35 -16.00
N SER A 236 9.58 4.57 -16.52
CA SER A 236 9.82 4.48 -17.97
C SER A 236 8.73 3.68 -18.67
N ASP A 237 8.43 4.05 -19.93
CA ASP A 237 7.52 3.27 -20.80
C ASP A 237 7.95 1.80 -20.91
N THR A 238 9.25 1.54 -20.76
CA THR A 238 9.86 0.22 -20.73
C THR A 238 9.31 -0.64 -19.61
N PHE A 239 9.10 -0.08 -18.39
CA PHE A 239 8.51 -0.79 -17.26
C PHE A 239 7.10 -1.31 -17.59
N TRP A 240 6.24 -0.44 -18.11
CA TRP A 240 4.85 -0.81 -18.44
C TRP A 240 4.77 -1.84 -19.56
N ASN A 241 5.70 -1.80 -20.50
CA ASN A 241 5.79 -2.81 -21.56
C ASN A 241 6.22 -4.17 -20.99
N LEU A 242 7.27 -4.20 -20.16
CA LEU A 242 7.73 -5.43 -19.49
C LEU A 242 6.66 -6.02 -18.58
N TYR A 243 5.92 -5.17 -17.84
CA TYR A 243 4.79 -5.62 -17.04
C TYR A 243 3.70 -6.30 -17.89
N LYS A 244 3.32 -5.69 -19.00
CA LYS A 244 2.34 -6.28 -19.95
C LYS A 244 2.83 -7.59 -20.57
N GLU A 245 4.13 -7.71 -20.82
CA GLU A 245 4.76 -8.89 -21.40
C GLU A 245 4.98 -10.03 -20.37
N SER A 246 5.06 -9.72 -19.09
CA SER A 246 5.39 -10.68 -18.02
C SER A 246 4.36 -11.80 -17.83
N LYS A 247 3.22 -11.75 -18.52
CA LYS A 247 2.10 -12.72 -18.39
C LYS A 247 1.61 -12.92 -16.95
N LEU A 248 1.92 -11.98 -16.06
CA LEU A 248 1.40 -12.03 -14.69
C LEU A 248 -0.11 -11.80 -14.73
N THR A 249 -0.83 -12.72 -14.13
CA THR A 249 -2.28 -12.63 -14.05
C THR A 249 -2.65 -11.63 -12.98
N THR A 250 -3.15 -10.47 -13.41
CA THR A 250 -3.78 -9.50 -12.51
C THR A 250 -5.29 -9.69 -12.54
N CYS A 251 -5.96 -9.33 -11.46
CA CYS A 251 -7.42 -9.28 -11.41
C CYS A 251 -7.90 -7.87 -11.04
N ALA A 252 -9.10 -7.52 -11.47
CA ALA A 252 -9.79 -6.32 -11.01
C ALA A 252 -10.52 -6.62 -9.68
N VAL A 253 -10.89 -5.57 -8.97
CA VAL A 253 -11.68 -5.70 -7.73
C VAL A 253 -13.01 -6.41 -7.99
N ASP A 254 -13.64 -6.22 -9.15
CA ASP A 254 -14.86 -6.93 -9.55
C ASP A 254 -14.69 -8.45 -9.47
N ASP A 255 -13.53 -8.97 -9.90
CA ASP A 255 -13.24 -10.40 -9.86
C ASP A 255 -13.17 -10.93 -8.41
N ILE A 256 -12.73 -10.06 -7.48
CA ILE A 256 -12.67 -10.35 -6.05
C ILE A 256 -14.06 -10.27 -5.43
N VAL A 257 -14.81 -9.21 -5.78
CA VAL A 257 -16.15 -8.95 -5.22
C VAL A 257 -17.19 -9.98 -5.71
N GLU A 258 -17.08 -10.47 -6.95
CA GLU A 258 -17.95 -11.55 -7.43
C GLU A 258 -17.76 -12.85 -6.64
N SER A 259 -16.54 -13.12 -6.15
CA SER A 259 -16.30 -14.28 -5.28
C SER A 259 -17.00 -14.18 -3.92
N VAL A 260 -17.28 -12.96 -3.48
CA VAL A 260 -17.94 -12.66 -2.18
C VAL A 260 -19.47 -12.80 -2.24
N LYS A 261 -20.07 -12.70 -3.44
CA LYS A 261 -21.55 -12.74 -3.60
C LYS A 261 -22.16 -14.14 -3.65
N PHE A 262 -21.35 -15.20 -3.62
CA PHE A 262 -21.81 -16.59 -3.78
C PHE A 262 -21.70 -17.45 -2.53
N THR A 263 -21.48 -16.83 -1.36
CA THR A 263 -21.63 -17.46 -0.05
C THR A 263 -22.78 -16.80 0.73
#